data_b8367d16b2658312a60cf8437301530b
#
_entry.id   b8367d16b2658312a60cf8437301530b
#
_cell.length_a   1.000
_cell.length_b   1.000
_cell.length_c   1.000
_cell.angle_alpha   90.00
_cell.angle_beta   90.00
_cell.angle_gamma   90.00
#
_symmetry.space_group_name_H-M   'P 1'
#
loop_
_entity.id
_entity.type
_entity.pdbx_description
1 polymer ?
#
loop_
_entity_poly.entity_id
_entity_poly.type
_entity_poly.pdbx_seq_one_letter_code
_entity_poly.pdbx_strand_id
1 'polypeptide(L)' 'MMKVRTFSSPDSRLLEKEVNQWLEENNWVKIVNITQSSGQAHLISLWYEEPKVPLLG' A
#
# COMPACT_ATOMS: atom_id res chain seq x y z
N MET A 1 1.71 -8.60 11.99
CA MET A 1 2.12 -7.26 12.41
C MET A 1 1.60 -6.24 11.42
N MET A 2 0.92 -5.23 11.93
CA MET A 2 0.35 -4.21 11.05
C MET A 2 1.42 -3.22 10.61
N LYS A 3 1.40 -2.90 9.33
CA LYS A 3 2.31 -1.92 8.75
C LYS A 3 1.54 -0.93 7.91
N VAL A 4 2.18 0.16 7.60
CA VAL A 4 1.60 1.17 6.71
C VAL A 4 2.59 1.46 5.59
N ARG A 5 2.06 1.56 4.39
CA ARG A 5 2.81 2.01 3.22
C ARG A 5 2.16 3.27 2.70
N THR A 6 2.92 4.32 2.51
CA THR A 6 2.38 5.56 1.97
C THR A 6 2.92 5.81 0.57
N PHE A 7 2.06 6.35 -0.27
CA PHE A 7 2.42 6.71 -1.65
C PHE A 7 1.97 8.14 -1.87
N SER A 8 2.77 8.92 -2.54
CA SER A 8 2.36 10.27 -2.91
C SER A 8 2.85 10.60 -4.30
N SER A 9 2.04 11.37 -5.02
CA SER A 9 2.40 11.81 -6.36
C SER A 9 1.52 13.00 -6.73
N PRO A 10 2.04 13.98 -7.47
CA PRO A 10 1.20 15.04 -7.99
C PRO A 10 0.27 14.56 -9.12
N ASP A 11 0.53 13.40 -9.69
CA ASP A 11 -0.27 12.84 -10.77
C ASP A 11 -1.01 11.61 -10.24
N SER A 12 -2.34 11.67 -10.25
CA SER A 12 -3.16 10.59 -9.72
C SER A 12 -3.01 9.29 -10.51
N ARG A 13 -2.73 9.37 -11.79
CA ARG A 13 -2.55 8.17 -12.60
C ARG A 13 -1.25 7.44 -12.28
N LEU A 14 -0.19 8.21 -12.04
CA LEU A 14 1.05 7.62 -11.60
C LEU A 14 0.90 7.00 -10.22
N LEU A 15 0.17 7.68 -9.35
CA LEU A 15 -0.08 7.17 -8.01
C LEU A 15 -0.82 5.84 -8.06
N GLU A 16 -1.87 5.77 -8.86
CA GLU A 16 -2.62 4.54 -9.04
C GLU A 16 -1.75 3.41 -9.55
N LYS A 17 -0.91 3.71 -10.52
CA LYS A 17 0.00 2.72 -11.09
C LYS A 17 0.98 2.20 -10.04
N GLU A 18 1.54 3.11 -9.24
CA GLU A 18 2.47 2.70 -8.20
C GLU A 18 1.82 1.84 -7.14
N VAL A 19 0.61 2.21 -6.72
CA VAL A 19 -0.12 1.44 -5.72
C VAL A 19 -0.44 0.05 -6.27
N ASN A 20 -0.95 -0.02 -7.49
CA ASN A 20 -1.31 -1.29 -8.09
C ASN A 20 -0.09 -2.19 -8.29
N GLN A 21 1.02 -1.61 -8.68
CA GLN A 21 2.25 -2.37 -8.83
C GLN A 21 2.71 -2.94 -7.49
N TRP A 22 2.64 -2.13 -6.43
CA TRP A 22 3.01 -2.60 -5.10
C TRP A 22 2.08 -3.74 -4.64
N LEU A 23 0.79 -3.61 -4.91
CA LEU A 23 -0.17 -4.65 -4.55
C LEU A 23 0.10 -5.96 -5.28
N GLU A 24 0.49 -5.88 -6.55
CA GLU A 24 0.85 -7.08 -7.29
C GLU A 24 2.11 -7.74 -6.74
N GLU A 25 3.08 -6.93 -6.37
CA GLU A 25 4.34 -7.45 -5.83
C GLU A 25 4.17 -7.99 -4.41
N ASN A 26 3.14 -7.53 -3.70
CA ASN A 26 2.90 -7.90 -2.32
C ASN A 26 1.51 -8.49 -2.14
N ASN A 27 1.10 -9.36 -3.06
CA ASN A 27 -0.25 -9.91 -3.07
C ASN A 27 -0.52 -10.86 -1.91
N TRP A 28 0.48 -11.14 -1.10
CA TRP A 28 0.37 -12.03 0.05
C TRP A 28 0.00 -11.30 1.33
N VAL A 29 -0.07 -9.97 1.31
CA VAL A 29 -0.42 -9.20 2.49
C VAL A 29 -1.94 -9.03 2.56
N LYS A 30 -2.44 -8.81 3.77
CA LYS A 30 -3.85 -8.53 3.98
C LYS A 30 -4.04 -7.03 4.13
N ILE A 31 -4.83 -6.45 3.25
CA ILE A 31 -5.12 -5.02 3.31
C ILE A 31 -6.19 -4.80 4.37
N VAL A 32 -5.88 -3.96 5.34
CA VAL A 32 -6.78 -3.67 6.45
C VAL A 32 -7.56 -2.39 6.18
N ASN A 33 -6.90 -1.38 5.68
CA ASN A 33 -7.53 -0.10 5.43
C ASN A 33 -6.75 0.69 4.40
N ILE A 34 -7.45 1.57 3.70
CA ILE A 34 -6.84 2.48 2.73
C ILE A 34 -7.42 3.85 3.00
N THR A 35 -6.55 4.82 3.17
CA THR A 35 -6.97 6.21 3.30
C THR A 35 -6.36 7.03 2.18
N GLN A 36 -7.05 8.08 1.81
CA GLN A 36 -6.64 8.93 0.71
C GLN A 36 -6.83 10.38 1.09
N SER A 37 -5.89 11.22 0.72
CA SER A 37 -6.04 12.65 0.84
C SER A 37 -5.49 13.31 -0.42
N SER A 38 -5.96 14.52 -0.70
CA SER A 38 -5.50 15.27 -1.85
C SER A 38 -5.29 16.72 -1.45
N GLY A 39 -4.31 17.33 -2.06
CA GLY A 39 -3.95 18.72 -1.85
C GLY A 39 -3.06 19.09 -3.01
N GLN A 40 -1.86 19.58 -2.70
CA GLN A 40 -0.87 19.84 -3.74
C GLN A 40 -0.37 18.54 -4.37
N ALA A 41 -0.47 17.45 -3.63
CA ALA A 41 -0.16 16.12 -4.14
C ALA A 41 -1.21 15.16 -3.61
N HIS A 42 -1.38 14.05 -4.33
CA HIS A 42 -2.27 12.99 -3.87
C HIS A 42 -1.49 12.06 -2.96
N LEU A 43 -2.12 11.65 -1.87
CA LEU A 43 -1.50 10.77 -0.90
C LEU A 43 -2.42 9.59 -0.63
N ILE A 44 -1.87 8.41 -0.67
CA ILE A 44 -2.59 7.20 -0.29
C ILE A 44 -1.79 6.51 0.80
N SER A 45 -2.48 6.17 1.89
CA SER A 45 -1.90 5.38 2.97
C SER A 45 -2.59 4.03 3.00
N LEU A 46 -1.79 2.98 2.92
CA LEU A 46 -2.27 1.63 2.83
C LEU A 46 -1.84 0.89 4.07
N TRP A 47 -2.83 0.47 4.87
CA TRP A 47 -2.57 -0.24 6.11
C TRP A 47 -2.77 -1.72 5.85
N TYR A 48 -1.77 -2.52 6.20
CA TYR A 48 -1.80 -3.93 5.87
C TYR A 48 -1.16 -4.77 6.95
N GLU A 49 -1.49 -6.05 6.96
CA GLU A 49 -0.87 -7.01 7.86
C GLU A 49 -0.10 -8.02 7.05
N GLU A 50 1.11 -8.30 7.50
CA GLU A 50 1.90 -9.37 6.94
C GLU A 50 1.55 -10.64 7.69
N PRO A 51 1.20 -11.72 6.99
CA PRO A 51 0.94 -12.97 7.66
C PRO A 51 2.22 -13.49 8.31
N LYS A 52 2.04 -14.09 9.47
CA LYS A 52 3.17 -14.78 10.08
C LYS A 52 3.39 -16.03 9.29
N VAL A 53 4.38 -15.99 8.43
CA VAL A 53 4.77 -17.20 7.76
C VAL A 53 5.69 -17.93 8.68
N PRO A 54 5.32 -19.10 9.14
CA PRO A 54 6.25 -19.87 9.95
C PRO A 54 7.46 -20.12 9.10
N LEU A 55 8.55 -19.71 9.64
CA LEU A 55 9.78 -20.07 9.02
C LEU A 55 9.89 -21.53 9.16
N LEU A 56 9.63 -22.16 8.12
CA LEU A 56 9.93 -23.49 8.12
C LEU A 56 11.33 -23.62 8.04
N GLY A 57 11.76 -23.84 9.10
CA GLY A 57 13.03 -24.37 8.85
C GLY A 57 12.85 -25.18 7.65
#